data_29b8116c50f717347798d9b170de4c2a
#
_entry.id   29b8116c50f717347798d9b170de4c2a
#
_cell.length_a   1.000
_cell.length_b   1.000
_cell.length_c   1.000
_cell.angle_alpha   90.00
_cell.angle_beta   90.00
_cell.angle_gamma   90.00
#
_symmetry.space_group_name_H-M   'P 1'
#
loop_
_entity.id
_entity.type
_entity.pdbx_description
1 polymer ?
#
loop_
_entity_poly.entity_id
_entity_poly.type
_entity_poly.pdbx_seq_one_letter_code
_entity_poly.pdbx_strand_id
1 'polypeptide(L)'
;YKNISMAVNHVMIDELRTIETTRFASLGMTDEAIAQMVEAIPAEENIPFNTNWSFLIFFLSAALLLVIQQTMFFGVSVMNGSMREGKATHDGSLIGRAAAYALVYVGIACYCLLVVPAIFKMPQRGQLPDLLALIFFFVIDCVAFSFTFSRFVRHRETVFVELLFMSSLCLFLSGTIWPVSSMSPFWKAVSWVFPSTFAIQGFHAVNNAAATLPMIRPQLIGLISQFAFYSVAAFLMDYRERNHYESRLHKLIEKRTRLIEGRIKARQAQEAALEVTK
;
A
#
# COMPACT_ATOMS: atom_id res chain seq x y z
N TYR A 1 5.05 -2.46 25.58
CA TYR A 1 4.03 -1.54 26.08
C TYR A 1 2.83 -2.32 26.66
N LYS A 2 2.27 -3.27 25.91
CA LYS A 2 1.09 -4.06 26.25
C LYS A 2 1.30 -4.94 27.51
N ASN A 3 2.41 -5.66 27.57
CA ASN A 3 2.74 -6.50 28.74
C ASN A 3 2.97 -5.66 30.00
N ILE A 4 3.51 -4.45 29.85
CA ILE A 4 3.68 -3.50 30.96
C ILE A 4 2.31 -2.96 31.41
N SER A 5 1.43 -2.60 30.46
CA SER A 5 0.08 -2.15 30.80
C SER A 5 -0.74 -3.24 31.50
N MET A 6 -0.64 -4.50 31.04
CA MET A 6 -1.29 -5.62 31.72
C MET A 6 -0.71 -5.86 33.10
N ALA A 7 0.62 -5.87 33.25
CA ALA A 7 1.26 -6.03 34.54
C ALA A 7 0.88 -4.93 35.53
N VAL A 8 0.84 -3.69 35.04
CA VAL A 8 0.38 -2.52 35.85
C VAL A 8 -1.10 -2.65 36.24
N ASN A 9 -1.94 -3.12 35.30
CA ASN A 9 -3.36 -3.33 35.59
C ASN A 9 -3.59 -4.44 36.62
N HIS A 10 -2.85 -5.57 36.51
CA HIS A 10 -2.90 -6.63 37.52
C HIS A 10 -2.42 -6.16 38.89
N VAL A 11 -1.30 -5.45 38.95
CA VAL A 11 -0.80 -4.88 40.22
C VAL A 11 -1.80 -3.89 40.80
N MET A 12 -2.41 -3.03 40.00
CA MET A 12 -3.44 -2.10 40.49
C MET A 12 -4.68 -2.81 41.04
N ILE A 13 -5.13 -3.89 40.37
CA ILE A 13 -6.29 -4.68 40.81
C ILE A 13 -5.96 -5.38 42.14
N ASP A 14 -4.77 -5.97 42.25
CA ASP A 14 -4.32 -6.63 43.50
C ASP A 14 -4.14 -5.64 44.66
N GLU A 15 -3.58 -4.46 44.41
CA GLU A 15 -3.48 -3.37 45.38
C GLU A 15 -4.87 -2.88 45.83
N LEU A 16 -5.79 -2.67 44.89
CA LEU A 16 -7.17 -2.27 45.22
C LEU A 16 -7.88 -3.32 46.08
N ARG A 17 -7.75 -4.61 45.72
CA ARG A 17 -8.28 -5.71 46.52
C ARG A 17 -7.71 -5.71 47.94
N THR A 18 -6.41 -5.50 48.06
CA THR A 18 -5.74 -5.45 49.37
C THR A 18 -6.22 -4.26 50.23
N ILE A 19 -6.40 -3.10 49.62
CA ILE A 19 -6.93 -1.91 50.28
C ILE A 19 -8.39 -2.12 50.71
N GLU A 20 -9.21 -2.68 49.84
CA GLU A 20 -10.63 -2.97 50.14
C GLU A 20 -10.77 -4.02 51.24
N THR A 21 -10.02 -5.12 51.18
CA THR A 21 -10.03 -6.14 52.25
C THR A 21 -9.63 -5.56 53.59
N THR A 22 -8.58 -4.71 53.64
CA THR A 22 -8.12 -4.08 54.84
C THR A 22 -9.17 -3.09 55.41
N ARG A 23 -9.85 -2.37 54.53
CA ARG A 23 -10.91 -1.41 54.88
C ARG A 23 -12.15 -2.10 55.42
N PHE A 24 -12.58 -3.19 54.79
CA PHE A 24 -13.76 -3.93 55.26
C PHE A 24 -13.48 -4.70 56.56
N ALA A 25 -12.24 -5.22 56.72
CA ALA A 25 -11.80 -5.78 58.00
C ALA A 25 -11.82 -4.76 59.17
N SER A 26 -11.41 -3.50 58.88
CA SER A 26 -11.46 -2.43 59.86
C SER A 26 -12.88 -2.02 60.24
N LEU A 27 -13.87 -2.32 59.41
CA LEU A 27 -15.31 -2.11 59.68
C LEU A 27 -15.96 -3.27 60.44
N GLY A 28 -15.17 -4.31 60.83
CA GLY A 28 -15.66 -5.44 61.62
C GLY A 28 -16.44 -6.47 60.81
N MET A 29 -16.26 -6.52 59.45
CA MET A 29 -16.87 -7.54 58.62
C MET A 29 -16.15 -8.89 58.76
N THR A 30 -16.88 -9.97 58.63
CA THR A 30 -16.28 -11.31 58.68
C THR A 30 -15.54 -11.61 57.36
N ASP A 31 -14.46 -12.40 57.42
CA ASP A 31 -13.63 -12.76 56.27
C ASP A 31 -14.45 -13.35 55.11
N GLU A 32 -15.50 -14.14 55.40
CA GLU A 32 -16.41 -14.69 54.41
C GLU A 32 -17.25 -13.60 53.68
N ALA A 33 -17.72 -12.59 54.39
CA ALA A 33 -18.46 -11.49 53.80
C ALA A 33 -17.55 -10.60 52.95
N ILE A 34 -16.30 -10.39 53.38
CA ILE A 34 -15.28 -9.66 52.64
C ILE A 34 -14.94 -10.40 51.35
N ALA A 35 -14.70 -11.70 51.42
CA ALA A 35 -14.43 -12.53 50.22
C ALA A 35 -15.56 -12.46 49.21
N GLN A 36 -16.82 -12.59 49.64
CA GLN A 36 -17.97 -12.44 48.74
C GLN A 36 -18.12 -11.06 48.10
N MET A 37 -17.77 -9.98 48.81
CA MET A 37 -17.82 -8.63 48.27
C MET A 37 -16.66 -8.31 47.32
N VAL A 38 -15.49 -8.77 47.63
CA VAL A 38 -14.26 -8.54 46.80
C VAL A 38 -14.25 -9.43 45.59
N GLU A 39 -14.79 -10.68 45.66
CA GLU A 39 -14.96 -11.57 44.50
C GLU A 39 -16.16 -11.23 43.62
N ALA A 40 -17.11 -10.43 44.10
CA ALA A 40 -18.38 -10.15 43.40
C ALA A 40 -18.24 -9.29 42.13
N ILE A 41 -17.05 -8.79 41.83
CA ILE A 41 -16.78 -8.10 40.55
C ILE A 41 -15.70 -8.85 39.81
N PRO A 42 -16.01 -9.95 39.08
CA PRO A 42 -15.06 -10.50 38.15
C PRO A 42 -14.81 -9.42 37.08
N ALA A 43 -13.60 -8.87 37.06
CA ALA A 43 -13.16 -8.02 35.96
C ALA A 43 -13.02 -8.91 34.72
N GLU A 44 -14.11 -9.14 34.01
CA GLU A 44 -14.11 -9.84 32.72
C GLU A 44 -13.57 -8.88 31.67
N GLU A 45 -12.26 -8.99 31.39
CA GLU A 45 -11.64 -8.25 30.29
C GLU A 45 -12.19 -8.76 28.96
N ASN A 46 -13.31 -8.22 28.55
CA ASN A 46 -13.89 -8.53 27.26
C ASN A 46 -13.22 -7.64 26.19
N ILE A 47 -12.26 -8.21 25.45
CA ILE A 47 -11.61 -7.53 24.34
C ILE A 47 -12.32 -7.99 23.06
N PRO A 48 -13.32 -7.22 22.57
CA PRO A 48 -14.21 -7.67 21.52
C PRO A 48 -13.54 -7.89 20.17
N PHE A 49 -12.39 -7.23 19.91
CA PHE A 49 -11.77 -7.22 18.58
C PHE A 49 -10.47 -8.03 18.46
N ASN A 50 -9.89 -8.48 19.57
CA ASN A 50 -8.66 -9.26 19.58
C ASN A 50 -8.61 -10.22 20.78
N THR A 51 -9.47 -11.23 20.76
CA THR A 51 -9.64 -12.20 21.87
C THR A 51 -8.33 -12.92 22.26
N ASN A 52 -7.38 -13.04 21.34
CA ASN A 52 -6.10 -13.72 21.61
C ASN A 52 -4.97 -12.74 21.96
N TRP A 53 -5.23 -11.46 22.16
CA TRP A 53 -4.21 -10.42 22.45
C TRP A 53 -3.01 -10.47 21.49
N SER A 54 -3.20 -10.99 20.28
CA SER A 54 -2.13 -11.21 19.34
C SER A 54 -1.82 -9.97 18.51
N PHE A 55 -0.74 -9.29 18.85
CA PHE A 55 -0.16 -8.24 18.02
C PHE A 55 0.16 -8.74 16.60
N LEU A 56 0.53 -10.02 16.49
CA LEU A 56 0.87 -10.65 15.23
C LEU A 56 -0.28 -10.62 14.22
N ILE A 57 -1.52 -10.89 14.64
CA ILE A 57 -2.70 -10.89 13.77
C ILE A 57 -2.94 -9.50 13.19
N PHE A 58 -2.83 -8.48 14.03
CA PHE A 58 -2.97 -7.08 13.62
C PHE A 58 -1.84 -6.66 12.66
N PHE A 59 -0.59 -6.95 13.03
CA PHE A 59 0.58 -6.56 12.27
C PHE A 59 0.70 -7.31 10.94
N LEU A 60 0.39 -8.61 10.91
CA LEU A 60 0.52 -9.43 9.71
C LEU A 60 -0.41 -8.97 8.59
N SER A 61 -1.67 -8.67 8.88
CA SER A 61 -2.60 -8.17 7.86
C SER A 61 -2.16 -6.82 7.28
N ALA A 62 -1.66 -5.93 8.12
CA ALA A 62 -1.09 -4.66 7.67
C ALA A 62 0.17 -4.88 6.82
N ALA A 63 1.07 -5.78 7.25
CA ALA A 63 2.28 -6.11 6.52
C ALA A 63 1.98 -6.71 5.15
N LEU A 64 0.99 -7.60 5.02
CA LEU A 64 0.57 -8.18 3.75
C LEU A 64 0.07 -7.12 2.77
N LEU A 65 -0.75 -6.16 3.24
CA LEU A 65 -1.20 -5.03 2.40
C LEU A 65 -0.03 -4.18 1.93
N LEU A 66 0.92 -3.88 2.81
CA LEU A 66 2.14 -3.15 2.45
C LEU A 66 2.99 -3.92 1.42
N VAL A 67 3.18 -5.23 1.61
CA VAL A 67 3.94 -6.07 0.67
C VAL A 67 3.28 -6.07 -0.72
N ILE A 68 1.95 -6.19 -0.80
CA ILE A 68 1.21 -6.13 -2.06
C ILE A 68 1.46 -4.79 -2.76
N GLN A 69 1.33 -3.66 -2.05
CA GLN A 69 1.60 -2.33 -2.61
C GLN A 69 3.04 -2.19 -3.07
N GLN A 70 4.01 -2.61 -2.27
CA GLN A 70 5.43 -2.45 -2.55
C GLN A 70 5.90 -3.32 -3.71
N THR A 71 5.45 -4.57 -3.78
CA THR A 71 5.79 -5.47 -4.89
C THR A 71 5.19 -5.00 -6.21
N MET A 72 3.98 -4.45 -6.18
CA MET A 72 3.36 -3.84 -7.36
C MET A 72 4.15 -2.62 -7.82
N PHE A 73 4.47 -1.70 -6.91
CA PHE A 73 5.27 -0.53 -7.21
C PHE A 73 6.63 -0.91 -7.80
N PHE A 74 7.31 -1.89 -7.21
CA PHE A 74 8.58 -2.43 -7.70
C PHE A 74 8.45 -2.98 -9.13
N GLY A 75 7.46 -3.84 -9.37
CA GLY A 75 7.25 -4.46 -10.69
C GLY A 75 6.99 -3.42 -11.79
N VAL A 76 6.12 -2.45 -11.54
CA VAL A 76 5.81 -1.37 -12.48
C VAL A 76 7.03 -0.46 -12.69
N SER A 77 7.79 -0.16 -11.64
CA SER A 77 8.99 0.70 -11.72
C SER A 77 10.10 0.04 -12.51
N VAL A 78 10.36 -1.25 -12.32
CA VAL A 78 11.35 -2.01 -13.11
C VAL A 78 10.95 -2.06 -14.58
N MET A 79 9.66 -2.30 -14.87
CA MET A 79 9.15 -2.30 -16.23
C MET A 79 9.35 -0.94 -16.91
N ASN A 80 8.93 0.15 -16.27
CA ASN A 80 9.07 1.50 -16.81
C ASN A 80 10.55 1.91 -16.97
N GLY A 81 11.42 1.56 -16.01
CA GLY A 81 12.88 1.75 -16.11
C GLY A 81 13.46 1.03 -17.31
N SER A 82 13.09 -0.23 -17.52
CA SER A 82 13.54 -1.04 -18.67
C SER A 82 13.08 -0.47 -20.00
N MET A 83 11.86 0.07 -20.10
CA MET A 83 11.38 0.75 -21.30
C MET A 83 12.18 2.02 -21.61
N ARG A 84 12.53 2.81 -20.60
CA ARG A 84 13.34 4.02 -20.78
C ARG A 84 14.78 3.74 -21.20
N GLU A 85 15.33 2.63 -20.75
CA GLU A 85 16.67 2.16 -21.17
C GLU A 85 16.65 1.52 -22.57
N GLY A 86 15.50 1.43 -23.24
CA GLY A 86 15.34 0.79 -24.56
C GLY A 86 15.48 -0.74 -24.54
N LYS A 87 15.41 -1.35 -23.36
CA LYS A 87 15.49 -2.81 -23.17
C LYS A 87 14.14 -3.50 -23.29
N ALA A 88 13.05 -2.74 -23.28
CA ALA A 88 11.68 -3.21 -23.48
C ALA A 88 10.95 -2.31 -24.47
N THR A 89 10.04 -2.91 -25.24
CA THR A 89 9.23 -2.18 -26.24
C THR A 89 8.09 -1.40 -25.56
N HIS A 90 7.78 -0.24 -26.13
CA HIS A 90 6.65 0.60 -25.73
C HIS A 90 5.30 0.05 -26.25
N ASP A 91 5.22 -1.25 -26.59
CA ASP A 91 4.04 -1.89 -27.13
C ASP A 91 2.95 -2.03 -26.06
N GLY A 92 1.80 -1.47 -26.31
CA GLY A 92 0.62 -1.54 -25.46
C GLY A 92 0.16 -0.20 -24.87
N SER A 93 -1.15 -0.10 -24.72
CA SER A 93 -1.76 1.05 -24.07
C SER A 93 -1.50 1.04 -22.56
N LEU A 94 -1.43 2.22 -21.94
CA LEU A 94 -1.34 2.36 -20.49
C LEU A 94 -2.44 1.55 -19.78
N ILE A 95 -3.66 1.63 -20.31
CA ILE A 95 -4.83 0.93 -19.75
C ILE A 95 -4.64 -0.59 -19.82
N GLY A 96 -4.15 -1.13 -20.93
CA GLY A 96 -3.90 -2.57 -21.05
C GLY A 96 -2.88 -3.08 -20.05
N ARG A 97 -1.79 -2.33 -19.85
CA ARG A 97 -0.77 -2.67 -18.86
C ARG A 97 -1.32 -2.57 -17.43
N ALA A 98 -2.06 -1.51 -17.13
CA ALA A 98 -2.70 -1.33 -15.83
C ALA A 98 -3.72 -2.44 -15.54
N ALA A 99 -4.55 -2.82 -16.52
CA ALA A 99 -5.50 -3.92 -16.40
C ALA A 99 -4.82 -5.27 -16.15
N ALA A 100 -3.70 -5.56 -16.83
CA ALA A 100 -2.93 -6.78 -16.61
C ALA A 100 -2.37 -6.85 -15.17
N TYR A 101 -1.78 -5.74 -14.68
CA TYR A 101 -1.33 -5.68 -13.29
C TYR A 101 -2.48 -5.81 -12.30
N ALA A 102 -3.61 -5.13 -12.52
CA ALA A 102 -4.78 -5.23 -11.68
C ALA A 102 -5.29 -6.68 -11.58
N LEU A 103 -5.42 -7.37 -12.71
CA LEU A 103 -5.90 -8.75 -12.74
C LEU A 103 -5.01 -9.71 -11.94
N VAL A 104 -3.69 -9.62 -12.13
CA VAL A 104 -2.72 -10.46 -11.41
C VAL A 104 -2.74 -10.15 -9.93
N TYR A 105 -2.72 -8.86 -9.56
CA TYR A 105 -2.63 -8.46 -8.17
C TYR A 105 -3.94 -8.60 -7.38
N VAL A 106 -5.10 -8.60 -8.04
CA VAL A 106 -6.37 -9.01 -7.38
C VAL A 106 -6.27 -10.47 -6.95
N GLY A 107 -5.77 -11.36 -7.81
CA GLY A 107 -5.54 -12.76 -7.44
C GLY A 107 -4.56 -12.93 -6.28
N ILE A 108 -3.41 -12.23 -6.33
CA ILE A 108 -2.41 -12.23 -5.25
C ILE A 108 -2.99 -11.69 -3.95
N ALA A 109 -3.72 -10.56 -4.01
CA ALA A 109 -4.31 -9.93 -2.85
C ALA A 109 -5.39 -10.82 -2.20
N CYS A 110 -6.25 -11.44 -3.01
CA CYS A 110 -7.22 -12.42 -2.51
C CYS A 110 -6.51 -13.61 -1.84
N TYR A 111 -5.46 -14.14 -2.44
CA TYR A 111 -4.68 -15.21 -1.83
C TYR A 111 -4.05 -14.78 -0.50
N CYS A 112 -3.34 -13.66 -0.48
CA CYS A 112 -2.64 -13.19 0.71
C CYS A 112 -3.58 -12.77 1.86
N LEU A 113 -4.72 -12.14 1.54
CA LEU A 113 -5.60 -11.55 2.55
C LEU A 113 -6.77 -12.44 2.97
N LEU A 114 -7.11 -13.46 2.19
CA LEU A 114 -8.21 -14.38 2.51
C LEU A 114 -7.67 -15.80 2.79
N VAL A 115 -6.83 -16.33 1.90
CA VAL A 115 -6.38 -17.74 2.00
C VAL A 115 -5.30 -17.90 3.07
N VAL A 116 -4.30 -17.02 3.10
CA VAL A 116 -3.21 -17.10 4.08
C VAL A 116 -3.73 -17.00 5.50
N PRO A 117 -4.56 -16.03 5.91
CA PRO A 117 -5.15 -16.00 7.24
C PRO A 117 -6.00 -17.22 7.57
N ALA A 118 -6.72 -17.78 6.59
CA ALA A 118 -7.50 -18.99 6.78
C ALA A 118 -6.62 -20.21 7.08
N ILE A 119 -5.48 -20.36 6.39
CA ILE A 119 -4.49 -21.44 6.66
C ILE A 119 -3.95 -21.34 8.09
N PHE A 120 -3.65 -20.13 8.55
CA PHE A 120 -3.15 -19.88 9.90
C PHE A 120 -4.25 -19.81 10.97
N LYS A 121 -5.50 -20.13 10.60
CA LYS A 121 -6.68 -20.09 11.50
C LYS A 121 -6.85 -18.73 12.20
N MET A 122 -6.52 -17.65 11.50
CA MET A 122 -6.72 -16.29 12.02
C MET A 122 -8.20 -15.95 12.00
N PRO A 123 -8.72 -15.24 13.01
CA PRO A 123 -10.10 -14.85 13.05
C PRO A 123 -10.40 -13.86 11.90
N GLN A 124 -11.27 -14.27 10.99
CA GLN A 124 -11.82 -13.43 9.93
C GLN A 124 -13.30 -13.23 10.24
N ARG A 125 -13.67 -12.06 10.74
CA ARG A 125 -15.04 -11.73 11.14
C ARG A 125 -15.79 -10.96 10.06
N GLY A 126 -15.07 -10.41 9.08
CA GLY A 126 -15.64 -9.62 7.99
C GLY A 126 -16.48 -10.47 7.03
N GLN A 127 -17.51 -9.86 6.44
CA GLN A 127 -18.24 -10.47 5.36
C GLN A 127 -17.37 -10.53 4.09
N LEU A 128 -17.37 -11.67 3.42
CA LEU A 128 -16.58 -11.90 2.22
C LEU A 128 -16.78 -10.85 1.11
N PRO A 129 -18.04 -10.43 0.79
CA PRO A 129 -18.25 -9.41 -0.25
C PRO A 129 -17.65 -8.05 0.13
N ASP A 130 -17.69 -7.66 1.39
CA ASP A 130 -17.13 -6.39 1.86
C ASP A 130 -15.60 -6.40 1.79
N LEU A 131 -14.98 -7.54 2.14
CA LEU A 131 -13.54 -7.74 2.00
C LEU A 131 -13.10 -7.72 0.53
N LEU A 132 -13.82 -8.42 -0.35
CA LEU A 132 -13.51 -8.45 -1.78
C LEU A 132 -13.64 -7.07 -2.42
N ALA A 133 -14.68 -6.30 -2.06
CA ALA A 133 -14.84 -4.94 -2.55
C ALA A 133 -13.68 -4.04 -2.10
N LEU A 134 -13.29 -4.12 -0.82
CA LEU A 134 -12.16 -3.35 -0.30
C LEU A 134 -10.83 -3.73 -1.00
N ILE A 135 -10.58 -5.03 -1.17
CA ILE A 135 -9.39 -5.54 -1.88
C ILE A 135 -9.37 -5.01 -3.32
N PHE A 136 -10.50 -5.03 -4.01
CA PHE A 136 -10.61 -4.53 -5.37
C PHE A 136 -10.26 -3.03 -5.46
N PHE A 137 -10.87 -2.18 -4.63
CA PHE A 137 -10.58 -0.74 -4.61
C PHE A 137 -9.12 -0.46 -4.23
N PHE A 138 -8.56 -1.20 -3.28
CA PHE A 138 -7.16 -1.09 -2.90
C PHE A 138 -6.22 -1.44 -4.06
N VAL A 139 -6.45 -2.55 -4.76
CA VAL A 139 -5.58 -3.00 -5.85
C VAL A 139 -5.60 -2.02 -7.02
N ILE A 140 -6.77 -1.54 -7.44
CA ILE A 140 -6.85 -0.57 -8.56
C ILE A 140 -6.19 0.75 -8.20
N ASP A 141 -6.30 1.21 -6.95
CA ASP A 141 -5.61 2.40 -6.46
C ASP A 141 -4.09 2.20 -6.42
N CYS A 142 -3.62 1.06 -5.92
CA CYS A 142 -2.20 0.70 -5.95
C CYS A 142 -1.63 0.66 -7.38
N VAL A 143 -2.39 0.18 -8.37
CA VAL A 143 -1.99 0.22 -9.78
C VAL A 143 -1.80 1.67 -10.24
N ALA A 144 -2.80 2.53 -10.02
CA ALA A 144 -2.74 3.93 -10.43
C ALA A 144 -1.58 4.67 -9.74
N PHE A 145 -1.41 4.46 -8.44
CA PHE A 145 -0.29 4.96 -7.64
C PHE A 145 1.06 4.51 -8.23
N SER A 146 1.21 3.21 -8.49
CA SER A 146 2.46 2.64 -9.00
C SER A 146 2.82 3.19 -10.37
N PHE A 147 1.85 3.32 -11.30
CA PHE A 147 2.08 3.92 -12.60
C PHE A 147 2.44 5.41 -12.53
N THR A 148 1.91 6.15 -11.57
CA THR A 148 2.23 7.56 -11.35
C THR A 148 3.63 7.72 -10.79
N PHE A 149 3.94 7.05 -9.69
CA PHE A 149 5.22 7.22 -8.98
C PHE A 149 6.40 6.55 -9.69
N SER A 150 6.19 5.46 -10.42
CA SER A 150 7.25 4.84 -11.24
C SER A 150 7.80 5.76 -12.32
N ARG A 151 7.12 6.86 -12.64
CA ARG A 151 7.64 7.87 -13.59
C ARG A 151 8.81 8.68 -13.05
N PHE A 152 8.98 8.76 -11.74
CA PHE A 152 10.13 9.40 -11.11
C PHE A 152 11.39 8.52 -11.19
N VAL A 153 11.22 7.21 -11.36
CA VAL A 153 12.32 6.26 -11.54
C VAL A 153 12.96 6.42 -12.92
N ARG A 154 14.25 6.76 -12.96
CA ARG A 154 14.99 6.95 -14.22
C ARG A 154 15.69 5.69 -14.70
N HIS A 155 16.25 4.92 -13.79
CA HIS A 155 17.04 3.71 -14.07
C HIS A 155 16.51 2.53 -13.26
N ARG A 156 16.45 1.35 -13.90
CA ARG A 156 15.97 0.14 -13.22
C ARG A 156 16.78 -0.22 -11.96
N GLU A 157 18.04 0.18 -11.91
CA GLU A 157 18.92 -0.10 -10.77
C GLU A 157 18.59 0.75 -9.53
N THR A 158 18.07 1.96 -9.74
CA THR A 158 17.67 2.86 -8.64
C THR A 158 16.35 2.46 -7.98
N VAL A 159 15.58 1.56 -8.61
CA VAL A 159 14.30 1.09 -8.07
C VAL A 159 14.45 0.48 -6.67
N PHE A 160 15.54 -0.23 -6.40
CA PHE A 160 15.78 -0.82 -5.08
C PHE A 160 15.94 0.22 -3.98
N VAL A 161 16.65 1.30 -4.27
CA VAL A 161 16.87 2.40 -3.32
C VAL A 161 15.54 3.10 -3.04
N GLU A 162 14.76 3.38 -4.09
CA GLU A 162 13.45 3.99 -3.97
C GLU A 162 12.47 3.09 -3.19
N LEU A 163 12.52 1.77 -3.43
CA LEU A 163 11.72 0.80 -2.70
C LEU A 163 12.02 0.82 -1.20
N LEU A 164 13.30 0.87 -0.81
CA LEU A 164 13.70 0.92 0.60
C LEU A 164 13.17 2.18 1.30
N PHE A 165 13.32 3.34 0.68
CA PHE A 165 12.79 4.59 1.23
C PHE A 165 11.27 4.57 1.31
N MET A 166 10.60 4.15 0.24
CA MET A 166 9.14 4.10 0.16
C MET A 166 8.56 3.10 1.16
N SER A 167 9.21 1.93 1.34
CA SER A 167 8.78 0.91 2.31
C SER A 167 8.80 1.42 3.74
N SER A 168 9.89 2.07 4.12
CA SER A 168 10.04 2.64 5.47
C SER A 168 8.98 3.71 5.72
N LEU A 169 8.79 4.64 4.78
CA LEU A 169 7.77 5.67 4.86
C LEU A 169 6.36 5.07 4.97
N CYS A 170 6.02 4.12 4.09
CA CYS A 170 4.71 3.47 4.11
C CYS A 170 4.45 2.75 5.45
N LEU A 171 5.46 2.08 6.01
CA LEU A 171 5.32 1.35 7.27
C LEU A 171 5.04 2.31 8.44
N PHE A 172 5.79 3.41 8.56
CA PHE A 172 5.57 4.39 9.62
C PHE A 172 4.27 5.17 9.47
N LEU A 173 3.90 5.52 8.23
CA LEU A 173 2.71 6.32 7.93
C LEU A 173 1.42 5.50 7.83
N SER A 174 1.52 4.17 7.76
CA SER A 174 0.35 3.28 7.64
C SER A 174 -0.60 3.30 8.85
N GLY A 175 -0.16 3.85 9.98
CA GLY A 175 -0.92 3.77 11.22
C GLY A 175 -0.70 2.48 12.01
N THR A 176 0.11 1.55 11.52
CA THR A 176 0.36 0.25 12.15
C THR A 176 1.33 0.34 13.33
N ILE A 177 2.44 1.05 13.15
CA ILE A 177 3.44 1.26 14.21
C ILE A 177 3.04 2.45 15.09
N TRP A 178 2.59 3.54 14.45
CA TRP A 178 2.21 4.76 15.11
C TRP A 178 0.75 5.08 14.83
N PRO A 179 -0.13 5.14 15.85
CA PRO A 179 -1.54 5.42 15.63
C PRO A 179 -1.76 6.75 14.88
N VAL A 180 -2.62 6.74 13.87
CA VAL A 180 -2.93 7.94 13.06
C VAL A 180 -3.48 9.10 13.91
N SER A 181 -4.18 8.77 15.01
CA SER A 181 -4.67 9.76 15.98
C SER A 181 -3.57 10.54 16.69
N SER A 182 -2.39 9.93 16.84
CA SER A 182 -1.23 10.54 17.52
C SER A 182 -0.25 11.21 16.55
N MET A 183 -0.51 11.16 15.24
CA MET A 183 0.30 11.84 14.23
C MET A 183 0.00 13.34 14.22
N SER A 184 1.05 14.15 14.03
CA SER A 184 0.85 15.58 13.77
C SER A 184 0.08 15.79 12.45
N PRO A 185 -0.63 16.94 12.28
CA PRO A 185 -1.42 17.21 11.09
C PRO A 185 -0.63 17.09 9.77
N PHE A 186 0.64 17.49 9.78
CA PHE A 186 1.53 17.38 8.63
C PHE A 186 1.76 15.92 8.21
N TRP A 187 2.17 15.05 9.13
CA TRP A 187 2.43 13.65 8.84
C TRP A 187 1.15 12.89 8.49
N LYS A 188 0.03 13.28 9.09
CA LYS A 188 -1.29 12.76 8.72
C LYS A 188 -1.65 13.11 7.26
N ALA A 189 -1.38 14.33 6.82
CA ALA A 189 -1.59 14.72 5.41
C ALA A 189 -0.66 13.95 4.47
N VAL A 190 0.62 13.75 4.85
CA VAL A 190 1.57 12.95 4.06
C VAL A 190 1.13 11.47 3.98
N SER A 191 0.58 10.92 5.06
CA SER A 191 0.08 9.54 5.05
C SER A 191 -1.05 9.30 4.05
N TRP A 192 -1.83 10.34 3.72
CA TRP A 192 -2.90 10.26 2.72
C TRP A 192 -2.41 10.11 1.28
N VAL A 193 -1.12 10.22 1.03
CA VAL A 193 -0.53 9.94 -0.28
C VAL A 193 -0.51 8.43 -0.56
N PHE A 194 -0.46 7.60 0.48
CA PHE A 194 -0.27 6.15 0.32
C PHE A 194 -1.59 5.37 0.38
N PRO A 195 -1.91 4.55 -0.65
CA PRO A 195 -3.09 3.69 -0.65
C PRO A 195 -3.19 2.78 0.58
N SER A 196 -2.05 2.26 1.04
CA SER A 196 -1.97 1.39 2.21
C SER A 196 -2.55 2.01 3.48
N THR A 197 -2.48 3.34 3.66
CA THR A 197 -3.00 4.01 4.86
C THR A 197 -4.51 3.81 5.01
N PHE A 198 -5.27 4.03 3.94
CA PHE A 198 -6.72 3.82 3.95
C PHE A 198 -7.10 2.34 3.92
N ALA A 199 -6.34 1.55 3.14
CA ALA A 199 -6.60 0.13 3.00
C ALA A 199 -6.39 -0.63 4.31
N ILE A 200 -5.32 -0.35 5.08
CA ILE A 200 -5.05 -0.99 6.36
C ILE A 200 -6.14 -0.66 7.38
N GLN A 201 -6.52 0.62 7.48
CA GLN A 201 -7.61 1.03 8.38
C GLN A 201 -8.93 0.38 8.00
N GLY A 202 -9.28 0.37 6.70
CA GLY A 202 -10.48 -0.28 6.19
C GLY A 202 -10.46 -1.79 6.42
N PHE A 203 -9.33 -2.45 6.14
CA PHE A 203 -9.18 -3.89 6.33
C PHE A 203 -9.31 -4.30 7.80
N HIS A 204 -8.70 -3.56 8.71
CA HIS A 204 -8.85 -3.82 10.13
C HIS A 204 -10.28 -3.63 10.62
N ALA A 205 -10.98 -2.59 10.13
CA ALA A 205 -12.37 -2.38 10.48
C ALA A 205 -13.27 -3.50 9.97
N VAL A 206 -13.11 -3.93 8.71
CA VAL A 206 -13.93 -5.01 8.13
C VAL A 206 -13.54 -6.35 8.73
N ASN A 207 -12.26 -6.72 8.71
CA ASN A 207 -11.81 -8.07 9.08
C ASN A 207 -11.87 -8.33 10.59
N ASN A 208 -11.50 -7.35 11.41
CA ASN A 208 -11.39 -7.55 12.86
C ASN A 208 -12.65 -7.10 13.60
N ALA A 209 -13.28 -6.00 13.15
CA ALA A 209 -14.45 -5.41 13.80
C ALA A 209 -15.78 -5.76 13.09
N ALA A 210 -15.75 -6.60 12.02
CA ALA A 210 -16.92 -6.97 11.22
C ALA A 210 -17.69 -5.74 10.69
N ALA A 211 -17.00 -4.63 10.42
CA ALA A 211 -17.61 -3.44 9.85
C ALA A 211 -18.08 -3.72 8.41
N THR A 212 -19.22 -3.17 8.05
CA THR A 212 -19.75 -3.22 6.69
C THR A 212 -19.22 -2.06 5.83
N LEU A 213 -19.30 -2.17 4.49
CA LEU A 213 -18.88 -1.09 3.56
C LEU A 213 -19.42 0.30 3.93
N PRO A 214 -20.69 0.48 4.33
CA PRO A 214 -21.19 1.78 4.76
C PRO A 214 -20.47 2.37 5.97
N MET A 215 -19.92 1.55 6.87
CA MET A 215 -19.20 2.01 8.06
C MET A 215 -17.80 2.50 7.74
N ILE A 216 -17.18 1.96 6.68
CA ILE A 216 -15.83 2.35 6.21
C ILE A 216 -15.86 3.36 5.06
N ARG A 217 -16.97 4.12 4.92
CA ARG A 217 -17.10 5.16 3.87
C ARG A 217 -15.90 6.12 3.78
N PRO A 218 -15.32 6.64 4.88
CA PRO A 218 -14.19 7.54 4.79
C PRO A 218 -12.97 6.90 4.12
N GLN A 219 -12.70 5.62 4.41
CA GLN A 219 -11.58 4.89 3.83
C GLN A 219 -11.81 4.59 2.34
N LEU A 220 -13.04 4.21 1.97
CA LEU A 220 -13.41 4.00 0.57
C LEU A 220 -13.36 5.29 -0.24
N ILE A 221 -13.86 6.40 0.29
CA ILE A 221 -13.76 7.72 -0.36
C ILE A 221 -12.28 8.10 -0.53
N GLY A 222 -11.44 7.83 0.46
CA GLY A 222 -10.00 8.01 0.39
C GLY A 222 -9.39 7.26 -0.81
N LEU A 223 -9.62 5.93 -0.90
CA LEU A 223 -9.12 5.08 -1.99
C LEU A 223 -9.65 5.53 -3.36
N ILE A 224 -10.95 5.81 -3.48
CA ILE A 224 -11.56 6.24 -4.74
C ILE A 224 -11.00 7.60 -5.19
N SER A 225 -10.83 8.56 -4.27
CA SER A 225 -10.27 9.87 -4.59
C SER A 225 -8.80 9.78 -5.00
N GLN A 226 -8.01 8.94 -4.33
CA GLN A 226 -6.63 8.66 -4.71
C GLN A 226 -6.56 8.01 -6.09
N PHE A 227 -7.37 6.97 -6.34
CA PHE A 227 -7.44 6.32 -7.64
C PHE A 227 -7.75 7.31 -8.77
N ALA A 228 -8.74 8.18 -8.59
CA ALA A 228 -9.08 9.19 -9.57
C ALA A 228 -7.91 10.15 -9.82
N PHE A 229 -7.28 10.65 -8.76
CA PHE A 229 -6.13 11.56 -8.85
C PHE A 229 -4.94 10.91 -9.56
N TYR A 230 -4.54 9.70 -9.13
CA TYR A 230 -3.39 8.99 -9.72
C TYR A 230 -3.67 8.52 -11.14
N SER A 231 -4.89 8.13 -11.48
CA SER A 231 -5.25 7.76 -12.85
C SER A 231 -5.10 8.94 -13.81
N VAL A 232 -5.59 10.11 -13.41
CA VAL A 232 -5.43 11.34 -14.21
C VAL A 232 -3.95 11.71 -14.32
N ALA A 233 -3.20 11.67 -13.22
CA ALA A 233 -1.77 11.97 -13.22
C ALA A 233 -0.97 11.00 -14.11
N ALA A 234 -1.23 9.70 -14.00
CA ALA A 234 -0.59 8.67 -14.83
C ALA A 234 -0.89 8.87 -16.31
N PHE A 235 -2.15 9.17 -16.66
CA PHE A 235 -2.56 9.44 -18.04
C PHE A 235 -1.88 10.68 -18.62
N LEU A 236 -1.85 11.79 -17.88
CA LEU A 236 -1.20 13.02 -18.32
C LEU A 236 0.31 12.84 -18.51
N MET A 237 0.95 12.08 -17.61
CA MET A 237 2.38 11.78 -17.71
C MET A 237 2.67 10.86 -18.91
N ASP A 238 1.85 9.83 -19.14
CA ASP A 238 1.99 8.93 -20.30
C ASP A 238 1.81 9.68 -21.62
N TYR A 239 0.79 10.54 -21.71
CA TYR A 239 0.55 11.38 -22.88
C TYR A 239 1.74 12.30 -23.20
N ARG A 240 2.31 12.97 -22.19
CA ARG A 240 3.50 13.84 -22.37
C ARG A 240 4.72 13.03 -22.82
N GLU A 241 4.93 11.85 -22.27
CA GLU A 241 6.06 11.00 -22.61
C GLU A 241 5.97 10.48 -24.05
N ARG A 242 4.78 10.05 -24.49
CA ARG A 242 4.52 9.63 -25.88
C ARG A 242 4.77 10.76 -26.87
N ASN A 243 4.22 11.94 -26.65
CA ASN A 243 4.44 13.08 -27.52
C ASN A 243 5.92 13.49 -27.61
N HIS A 244 6.64 13.38 -26.49
CA HIS A 244 8.09 13.66 -26.49
C HIS A 244 8.88 12.60 -27.25
N TYR A 245 8.51 11.32 -27.13
CA TYR A 245 9.13 10.22 -27.84
C TYR A 245 8.89 10.34 -29.36
N GLU A 246 7.66 10.57 -29.79
CA GLU A 246 7.32 10.78 -31.21
C GLU A 246 8.09 11.97 -31.80
N SER A 247 8.17 13.09 -31.11
CA SER A 247 8.90 14.24 -31.58
C SER A 247 10.42 13.98 -31.73
N ARG A 248 11.00 13.19 -30.83
CA ARG A 248 12.41 12.74 -30.96
C ARG A 248 12.59 11.78 -32.12
N LEU A 249 11.67 10.85 -32.31
CA LEU A 249 11.72 9.90 -33.41
C LEU A 249 11.65 10.60 -34.76
N HIS A 250 10.73 11.55 -34.94
CA HIS A 250 10.64 12.37 -36.14
C HIS A 250 11.94 13.11 -36.43
N LYS A 251 12.56 13.75 -35.43
CA LYS A 251 13.85 14.44 -35.61
C LYS A 251 14.99 13.48 -36.00
N LEU A 252 15.00 12.26 -35.47
CA LEU A 252 16.01 11.25 -35.82
C LEU A 252 15.80 10.72 -37.26
N ILE A 253 14.55 10.47 -37.66
CA ILE A 253 14.21 10.05 -39.02
C ILE A 253 14.62 11.15 -40.00
N GLU A 254 14.25 12.40 -39.76
CA GLU A 254 14.62 13.52 -40.59
C GLU A 254 16.14 13.67 -40.75
N LYS A 255 16.88 13.56 -39.62
CA LYS A 255 18.35 13.58 -39.66
C LYS A 255 18.94 12.44 -40.49
N ARG A 256 18.40 11.24 -40.36
CA ARG A 256 18.82 10.07 -41.16
C ARG A 256 18.52 10.27 -42.65
N THR A 257 17.33 10.76 -42.98
CA THR A 257 16.93 11.01 -44.37
C THR A 257 17.86 12.05 -45.02
N ARG A 258 18.14 13.17 -44.35
CA ARG A 258 19.11 14.17 -44.82
C ARG A 258 20.51 13.60 -45.05
N LEU A 259 21.00 12.70 -44.17
CA LEU A 259 22.30 12.05 -44.35
C LEU A 259 22.32 11.10 -45.56
N ILE A 260 21.24 10.35 -45.76
CA ILE A 260 21.08 9.45 -46.91
C ILE A 260 21.05 10.23 -48.24
N GLU A 261 20.21 11.31 -48.27
CA GLU A 261 20.14 12.20 -49.45
C GLU A 261 21.49 12.84 -49.79
N GLY A 262 22.22 13.29 -48.75
CA GLY A 262 23.57 13.82 -48.91
C GLY A 262 24.56 12.80 -49.49
N ARG A 263 24.49 11.53 -49.05
CA ARG A 263 25.32 10.46 -49.59
C ARG A 263 24.95 10.10 -51.03
N ILE A 264 23.66 10.10 -51.38
CA ILE A 264 23.19 9.85 -52.73
C ILE A 264 23.69 10.95 -53.69
N LYS A 265 23.51 12.23 -53.29
CA LYS A 265 24.01 13.38 -54.09
C LYS A 265 25.52 13.34 -54.27
N ALA A 266 26.28 13.02 -53.23
CA ALA A 266 27.75 12.90 -53.31
C ALA A 266 28.18 11.78 -54.25
N ARG A 267 27.46 10.64 -54.28
CA ARG A 267 27.73 9.52 -55.15
C ARG A 267 27.40 9.85 -56.62
N GLN A 268 26.28 10.49 -56.85
CA GLN A 268 25.90 10.96 -58.18
C GLN A 268 26.91 12.00 -58.75
N ALA A 269 27.37 12.94 -57.91
CA ALA A 269 28.40 13.87 -58.29
C ALA A 269 29.74 13.21 -58.63
N GLN A 270 30.10 12.14 -57.92
CA GLN A 270 31.31 11.38 -58.17
C GLN A 270 31.21 10.56 -59.47
N GLU A 271 30.05 9.97 -59.75
CA GLU A 271 29.80 9.25 -60.99
C GLU A 271 29.81 10.21 -62.19
N ALA A 272 29.18 11.37 -62.09
CA ALA A 272 29.20 12.38 -63.15
C ALA A 272 30.62 12.92 -63.42
N ALA A 273 31.47 13.09 -62.36
CA ALA A 273 32.86 13.54 -62.51
C ALA A 273 33.71 12.48 -63.23
N LEU A 274 33.42 11.21 -63.00
CA LEU A 274 34.14 10.08 -63.68
C LEU A 274 33.72 9.96 -65.15
N GLU A 275 32.47 10.30 -65.53
CA GLU A 275 32.02 10.31 -66.94
C GLU A 275 32.65 11.44 -67.76
N VAL A 276 32.90 12.62 -67.13
CA VAL A 276 33.57 13.76 -67.79
C VAL A 276 35.05 13.53 -68.04
N THR A 277 35.66 12.59 -67.32
CA THR A 277 37.09 12.27 -67.42
C THR A 277 37.41 11.14 -68.41
N LYS A 278 36.39 10.52 -68.99
CA LYS A 278 36.46 9.54 -70.06
C LYS A 278 36.22 10.22 -71.41
#